data_11fcba9dd3d977ee5b07da70845fec14
#
_entry.id   11fcba9dd3d977ee5b07da70845fec14
#
_cell.length_a   1.000
_cell.length_b   1.000
_cell.length_c   1.000
_cell.angle_alpha   90.00
_cell.angle_beta   90.00
_cell.angle_gamma   90.00
#
_symmetry.space_group_name_H-M   'P 1'
#
loop_
_entity.id
_entity.type
_entity.pdbx_description
1 polymer ?
#
loop_
_entity_poly.entity_id
_entity_poly.type
_entity_poly.pdbx_seq_one_letter_code
_entity_poly.pdbx_strand_id
1 'polypeptide(L)'
;MIVPENIELRDAERPVTHSRRTRRHLFEWFVVLLIALLASFAIRSHVFQVFRVPTGSMLPTLQINDRIVVNKLPGLAHSIHRADIIVFHKVRADTENSTPILVKRVIGLPGETISSKGDTIYIDGHAIAEPWLPAMKGVCWESAFNIPKTHIPANHYFVMGDCRGDSYDSRYWGTVPVKNIIGRVFVVIWRHNHPSFHWL
;
A
#
# COMPACT_ATOMS: atom_id res chain seq x y z
N MET A 1 -89.81 30.59 34.70
CA MET A 1 -89.42 29.49 33.73
C MET A 1 -88.32 30.02 32.88
N ILE A 2 -87.12 29.71 33.27
CA ILE A 2 -85.84 30.31 32.71
C ILE A 2 -85.00 29.12 32.34
N VAL A 3 -84.71 28.98 31.03
CA VAL A 3 -83.88 27.99 30.49
C VAL A 3 -82.42 28.47 30.60
N PRO A 4 -81.43 27.71 31.12
CA PRO A 4 -80.05 28.10 31.11
C PRO A 4 -79.36 27.77 29.78
N GLU A 5 -78.63 28.71 29.37
CA GLU A 5 -77.78 28.83 28.17
C GLU A 5 -76.63 27.85 28.18
N ASN A 6 -76.44 27.15 27.05
CA ASN A 6 -75.34 26.25 26.81
C ASN A 6 -74.00 27.02 26.70
N ILE A 7 -73.10 26.72 27.58
CA ILE A 7 -71.71 27.16 27.48
C ILE A 7 -70.94 26.10 26.63
N GLU A 8 -70.71 26.46 25.40
CA GLU A 8 -69.88 25.70 24.44
C GLU A 8 -68.41 25.97 24.77
N LEU A 9 -67.74 24.99 25.41
CA LEU A 9 -66.29 25.00 25.64
C LEU A 9 -65.59 24.78 24.31
N ARG A 10 -65.07 25.85 23.72
CA ARG A 10 -64.11 25.80 22.62
C ARG A 10 -62.77 25.31 23.19
N ASP A 11 -62.48 24.04 22.96
CA ASP A 11 -61.14 23.48 23.07
C ASP A 11 -60.26 24.15 22.02
N ALA A 12 -59.45 25.09 22.45
CA ALA A 12 -58.44 25.71 21.62
C ALA A 12 -57.31 24.68 21.41
N GLU A 13 -57.32 23.98 20.29
CA GLU A 13 -56.24 23.15 19.84
C GLU A 13 -54.98 23.99 19.69
N ARG A 14 -54.02 23.77 20.60
CA ARG A 14 -52.69 24.35 20.50
C ARG A 14 -51.95 23.69 19.34
N PRO A 15 -51.41 24.43 18.38
CA PRO A 15 -50.63 23.85 17.32
C PRO A 15 -49.39 23.20 17.88
N VAL A 16 -49.26 21.90 17.66
CA VAL A 16 -48.12 21.09 18.08
C VAL A 16 -46.89 21.56 17.30
N THR A 17 -45.99 22.26 17.92
CA THR A 17 -44.75 22.76 17.33
C THR A 17 -43.67 21.67 17.19
N HIS A 18 -44.01 20.54 16.51
CA HIS A 18 -43.13 19.40 16.27
C HIS A 18 -42.07 19.64 15.18
N SER A 19 -42.25 20.64 14.32
CA SER A 19 -41.44 20.81 13.10
C SER A 19 -40.00 21.33 13.38
N ARG A 20 -39.82 22.18 14.40
CA ARG A 20 -38.47 22.79 14.65
C ARG A 20 -37.52 21.83 15.34
N ARG A 21 -38.00 20.95 16.21
CA ARG A 21 -37.17 19.97 16.94
C ARG A 21 -36.60 18.91 16.05
N THR A 22 -37.41 18.39 15.13
CA THR A 22 -37.01 17.36 14.15
C THR A 22 -35.95 17.89 13.18
N ARG A 23 -36.09 19.12 12.69
CA ARG A 23 -35.11 19.74 11.78
C ARG A 23 -33.76 19.96 12.45
N ARG A 24 -33.72 20.32 13.75
CA ARG A 24 -32.49 20.47 14.50
C ARG A 24 -31.77 19.15 14.71
N HIS A 25 -32.48 18.07 15.05
CA HIS A 25 -31.91 16.75 15.17
C HIS A 25 -31.39 16.22 13.82
N LEU A 26 -32.11 16.43 12.73
CA LEU A 26 -31.64 16.06 11.39
C LEU A 26 -30.35 16.79 11.02
N PHE A 27 -30.24 18.09 11.36
CA PHE A 27 -29.04 18.85 11.13
C PHE A 27 -27.87 18.36 12.01
N GLU A 28 -28.09 18.06 13.27
CA GLU A 28 -27.10 17.49 14.18
C GLU A 28 -26.55 16.16 13.66
N TRP A 29 -27.42 15.25 13.21
CA TRP A 29 -27.02 13.99 12.60
C TRP A 29 -26.25 14.18 11.28
N PHE A 30 -26.66 15.14 10.45
CA PHE A 30 -25.96 15.47 9.22
C PHE A 30 -24.53 15.97 9.50
N VAL A 31 -24.36 16.84 10.50
CA VAL A 31 -23.03 17.34 10.90
C VAL A 31 -22.15 16.19 11.42
N VAL A 32 -22.70 15.30 12.25
CA VAL A 32 -21.95 14.14 12.76
C VAL A 32 -21.52 13.23 11.60
N LEU A 33 -22.43 12.95 10.67
CA LEU A 33 -22.12 12.13 9.48
C LEU A 33 -21.04 12.79 8.60
N LEU A 34 -21.13 14.10 8.39
CA LEU A 34 -20.15 14.86 7.62
C LEU A 34 -18.76 14.80 8.27
N ILE A 35 -18.70 15.02 9.59
CA ILE A 35 -17.44 14.92 10.33
C ILE A 35 -16.86 13.50 10.24
N ALA A 36 -17.68 12.47 10.41
CA ALA A 36 -17.26 11.08 10.29
C ALA A 36 -16.72 10.75 8.88
N LEU A 37 -17.38 11.25 7.84
CA LEU A 37 -16.93 11.10 6.45
C LEU A 37 -15.59 11.82 6.21
N LEU A 38 -15.45 13.05 6.67
CA LEU A 38 -14.21 13.82 6.53
C LEU A 38 -13.06 13.17 7.31
N ALA A 39 -13.30 12.71 8.53
CA ALA A 39 -12.32 11.97 9.31
C ALA A 39 -11.93 10.65 8.64
N SER A 40 -12.89 9.90 8.13
CA SER A 40 -12.64 8.66 7.38
C SER A 40 -11.79 8.91 6.12
N PHE A 41 -12.11 9.97 5.37
CA PHE A 41 -11.34 10.35 4.18
C PHE A 41 -9.91 10.78 4.54
N ALA A 42 -9.74 11.60 5.58
CA ALA A 42 -8.43 12.03 6.06
C ALA A 42 -7.57 10.83 6.50
N ILE A 43 -8.14 9.88 7.25
CA ILE A 43 -7.44 8.65 7.67
C ILE A 43 -7.03 7.84 6.43
N ARG A 44 -7.94 7.60 5.49
CA ARG A 44 -7.67 6.84 4.27
C ARG A 44 -6.58 7.47 3.40
N SER A 45 -6.56 8.79 3.24
CA SER A 45 -5.56 9.49 2.43
C SER A 45 -4.13 9.37 2.97
N HIS A 46 -3.96 9.17 4.30
CA HIS A 46 -2.66 8.95 4.93
C HIS A 46 -2.23 7.47 4.93
N VAL A 47 -3.19 6.55 4.83
CA VAL A 47 -2.92 5.10 4.90
C VAL A 47 -2.59 4.52 3.53
N PHE A 48 -3.26 4.99 2.47
CA PHE A 48 -3.10 4.43 1.13
C PHE A 48 -2.61 5.46 0.14
N GLN A 49 -1.65 5.07 -0.70
CA GLN A 49 -1.14 5.91 -1.77
C GLN A 49 -1.04 5.11 -3.07
N VAL A 50 -1.42 5.75 -4.17
CA VAL A 50 -1.32 5.16 -5.52
C VAL A 50 0.00 5.60 -6.15
N PHE A 51 0.75 4.64 -6.70
CA PHE A 51 1.95 4.89 -7.49
C PHE A 51 1.78 4.31 -8.89
N ARG A 52 2.49 4.92 -9.86
CA ARG A 52 2.63 4.38 -11.21
C ARG A 52 3.98 3.70 -11.33
N VAL A 53 4.03 2.53 -11.95
CA VAL A 53 5.25 1.77 -12.19
C VAL A 53 5.91 2.27 -13.48
N PRO A 54 7.09 2.93 -13.43
CA PRO A 54 7.68 3.54 -14.61
C PRO A 54 8.60 2.59 -15.40
N THR A 55 9.07 1.49 -14.79
CA THR A 55 10.10 0.61 -15.36
C THR A 55 9.70 -0.85 -15.33
N GLY A 56 10.38 -1.67 -16.16
CA GLY A 56 10.12 -3.11 -16.26
C GLY A 56 10.82 -3.98 -15.21
N SER A 57 11.52 -3.40 -14.24
CA SER A 57 12.33 -4.18 -13.29
C SER A 57 11.56 -5.16 -12.40
N MET A 58 10.24 -5.06 -12.37
CA MET A 58 9.32 -5.96 -11.64
C MET A 58 8.48 -6.83 -12.57
N LEU A 59 8.84 -6.90 -13.86
CA LEU A 59 8.20 -7.83 -14.79
C LEU A 59 8.44 -9.29 -14.36
N PRO A 60 7.47 -10.16 -14.57
CA PRO A 60 6.14 -9.93 -15.11
C PRO A 60 5.10 -9.54 -14.05
N THR A 61 5.47 -9.53 -12.77
CA THR A 61 4.55 -9.27 -11.65
C THR A 61 3.89 -7.91 -11.75
N LEU A 62 4.71 -6.86 -11.97
CA LEU A 62 4.24 -5.50 -12.24
C LEU A 62 4.68 -5.10 -13.64
N GLN A 63 3.74 -4.56 -14.41
CA GLN A 63 4.00 -4.09 -15.75
C GLN A 63 4.26 -2.58 -15.79
N ILE A 64 4.92 -2.11 -16.84
CA ILE A 64 5.12 -0.69 -17.06
C ILE A 64 3.74 -0.02 -17.17
N ASN A 65 3.57 1.11 -16.46
CA ASN A 65 2.35 1.88 -16.34
C ASN A 65 1.25 1.27 -15.44
N ASP A 66 1.49 0.14 -14.79
CA ASP A 66 0.58 -0.33 -13.75
C ASP A 66 0.42 0.75 -12.66
N ARG A 67 -0.81 0.87 -12.13
CA ARG A 67 -1.08 1.66 -10.93
C ARG A 67 -1.26 0.71 -9.75
N ILE A 68 -0.41 0.89 -8.78
CA ILE A 68 -0.34 0.06 -7.57
C ILE A 68 -0.81 0.86 -6.36
N VAL A 69 -1.50 0.21 -5.45
CA VAL A 69 -1.89 0.79 -4.16
C VAL A 69 -0.95 0.29 -3.08
N VAL A 70 -0.40 1.24 -2.36
CA VAL A 70 0.60 1.03 -1.32
C VAL A 70 -0.01 1.35 0.03
N ASN A 71 0.12 0.42 0.96
CA ASN A 71 -0.26 0.59 2.35
C ASN A 71 0.93 1.20 3.13
N LYS A 72 0.69 2.36 3.75
CA LYS A 72 1.69 3.16 4.47
C LYS A 72 1.51 3.12 5.99
N LEU A 73 0.67 2.24 6.52
CA LEU A 73 0.37 2.20 7.96
C LEU A 73 1.66 2.22 8.81
N PRO A 74 1.75 3.11 9.80
CA PRO A 74 2.83 3.11 10.77
C PRO A 74 2.89 1.73 11.47
N GLY A 75 4.09 1.15 11.53
CA GLY A 75 4.27 -0.21 12.06
C GLY A 75 4.30 -1.32 11.00
N LEU A 76 3.87 -1.06 9.75
CA LEU A 76 3.95 -2.05 8.67
C LEU A 76 5.40 -2.48 8.38
N ALA A 77 6.37 -1.59 8.64
CA ALA A 77 7.78 -1.89 8.49
C ALA A 77 8.25 -3.06 9.38
N HIS A 78 7.55 -3.33 10.49
CA HIS A 78 7.81 -4.48 11.36
C HIS A 78 7.07 -5.74 10.93
N SER A 79 6.14 -5.64 9.98
CA SER A 79 5.35 -6.75 9.42
C SER A 79 5.68 -7.04 7.95
N ILE A 80 6.84 -6.58 7.47
CA ILE A 80 7.31 -6.91 6.11
C ILE A 80 7.89 -8.32 6.13
N HIS A 81 7.39 -9.16 5.24
CA HIS A 81 7.79 -10.54 5.10
C HIS A 81 8.58 -10.74 3.80
N ARG A 82 9.28 -11.87 3.72
CA ARG A 82 9.88 -12.30 2.46
C ARG A 82 8.80 -12.46 1.40
N ALA A 83 9.11 -12.10 0.16
CA ALA A 83 8.23 -12.02 -0.99
C ALA A 83 7.34 -10.77 -1.06
N ASP A 84 7.18 -9.98 0.00
CA ASP A 84 6.45 -8.72 -0.08
C ASP A 84 7.08 -7.78 -1.11
N ILE A 85 6.23 -7.04 -1.84
CA ILE A 85 6.68 -5.96 -2.74
C ILE A 85 6.58 -4.64 -1.98
N ILE A 86 7.70 -3.93 -1.90
CA ILE A 86 7.78 -2.66 -1.19
C ILE A 86 8.12 -1.49 -2.12
N VAL A 87 7.59 -0.33 -1.75
CA VAL A 87 7.94 0.97 -2.33
C VAL A 87 8.81 1.72 -1.33
N PHE A 88 9.92 2.27 -1.79
CA PHE A 88 10.90 2.92 -0.92
C PHE A 88 11.65 4.03 -1.63
N HIS A 89 12.21 4.96 -0.85
CA HIS A 89 13.11 5.98 -1.34
C HIS A 89 14.48 5.38 -1.68
N LYS A 90 15.06 5.79 -2.80
CA LYS A 90 16.39 5.35 -3.24
C LYS A 90 17.43 5.52 -2.12
N VAL A 91 18.30 4.53 -1.98
CA VAL A 91 19.31 4.49 -0.89
C VAL A 91 20.51 5.38 -1.20
N ARG A 92 20.90 5.54 -2.48
CA ARG A 92 22.01 6.38 -2.94
C ARG A 92 21.56 7.33 -4.03
N ALA A 93 22.00 8.56 -3.96
CA ALA A 93 21.74 9.61 -4.95
C ALA A 93 22.85 9.63 -6.04
N ASP A 94 23.13 8.49 -6.65
CA ASP A 94 24.28 8.32 -7.55
C ASP A 94 24.01 8.69 -9.02
N THR A 95 22.78 9.11 -9.36
CA THR A 95 22.45 9.68 -10.68
C THR A 95 21.41 10.78 -10.57
N GLU A 96 21.72 11.93 -11.10
CA GLU A 96 20.90 13.17 -11.06
C GLU A 96 19.51 13.02 -11.74
N ASN A 97 19.33 12.00 -12.60
CA ASN A 97 18.12 11.78 -13.39
C ASN A 97 17.32 10.51 -13.02
N SER A 98 17.57 9.90 -11.87
CA SER A 98 16.84 8.68 -11.50
C SER A 98 15.63 8.97 -10.62
N THR A 99 14.53 8.23 -10.85
CA THR A 99 13.31 8.28 -10.00
C THR A 99 13.69 8.12 -8.53
N PRO A 100 13.28 9.04 -7.66
CA PRO A 100 13.65 8.98 -6.23
C PRO A 100 12.96 7.81 -5.51
N ILE A 101 11.97 7.17 -6.13
CA ILE A 101 11.15 6.10 -5.55
C ILE A 101 11.29 4.84 -6.39
N LEU A 102 11.55 3.74 -5.73
CA LEU A 102 11.75 2.41 -6.32
C LEU A 102 10.71 1.42 -5.79
N VAL A 103 10.43 0.40 -6.60
CA VAL A 103 9.59 -0.74 -6.25
C VAL A 103 10.40 -2.00 -6.45
N LYS A 104 10.53 -2.85 -5.42
CA LYS A 104 11.26 -4.12 -5.45
C LYS A 104 10.61 -5.14 -4.52
N ARG A 105 10.99 -6.40 -4.68
CA ARG A 105 10.56 -7.51 -3.82
C ARG A 105 11.58 -7.76 -2.72
N VAL A 106 11.08 -8.01 -1.53
CA VAL A 106 11.90 -8.37 -0.34
C VAL A 106 12.35 -9.82 -0.49
N ILE A 107 13.67 -10.02 -0.48
CA ILE A 107 14.30 -11.33 -0.58
C ILE A 107 14.96 -11.73 0.75
N GLY A 108 15.63 -10.79 1.41
CA GLY A 108 16.27 -11.04 2.69
C GLY A 108 15.73 -10.12 3.79
N LEU A 109 15.60 -10.67 4.98
CA LEU A 109 15.05 -10.00 6.16
C LEU A 109 16.17 -9.51 7.11
N PRO A 110 15.85 -8.60 8.03
CA PRO A 110 16.82 -8.11 9.01
C PRO A 110 17.46 -9.25 9.83
N GLY A 111 18.78 -9.24 9.97
CA GLY A 111 19.54 -10.22 10.72
C GLY A 111 19.95 -11.48 9.95
N GLU A 112 19.38 -11.71 8.77
CA GLU A 112 19.71 -12.87 7.93
C GLU A 112 21.01 -12.66 7.15
N THR A 113 21.56 -13.76 6.67
CA THR A 113 22.70 -13.77 5.76
C THR A 113 22.28 -14.27 4.38
N ILE A 114 22.40 -13.42 3.36
CA ILE A 114 22.08 -13.77 1.98
C ILE A 114 23.34 -14.11 1.20
N SER A 115 23.22 -15.07 0.29
CA SER A 115 24.24 -15.38 -0.74
C SER A 115 23.56 -15.99 -1.96
N SER A 116 24.31 -16.16 -3.08
CA SER A 116 23.81 -16.91 -4.22
C SER A 116 24.85 -17.86 -4.78
N LYS A 117 24.37 -18.89 -5.45
CA LYS A 117 25.19 -19.78 -6.27
C LYS A 117 24.45 -20.04 -7.58
N GLY A 118 24.97 -19.49 -8.65
CA GLY A 118 24.22 -19.42 -9.92
C GLY A 118 22.99 -18.53 -9.76
N ASP A 119 21.84 -19.03 -10.15
CA ASP A 119 20.54 -18.37 -10.03
C ASP A 119 19.79 -18.67 -8.71
N THR A 120 20.38 -19.55 -7.88
CA THR A 120 19.77 -19.96 -6.60
C THR A 120 20.21 -19.04 -5.46
N ILE A 121 19.23 -18.51 -4.73
CA ILE A 121 19.46 -17.70 -3.54
C ILE A 121 19.45 -18.57 -2.28
N TYR A 122 20.36 -18.26 -1.38
CA TYR A 122 20.49 -18.89 -0.07
C TYR A 122 20.31 -17.88 1.02
N ILE A 123 19.47 -18.20 2.01
CA ILE A 123 19.31 -17.44 3.24
C ILE A 123 19.75 -18.33 4.40
N ASP A 124 20.71 -17.84 5.17
CA ASP A 124 21.34 -18.57 6.28
C ASP A 124 21.86 -19.96 5.87
N GLY A 125 22.33 -20.06 4.62
CA GLY A 125 22.85 -21.29 4.03
C GLY A 125 21.80 -22.25 3.43
N HIS A 126 20.51 -21.90 3.52
CA HIS A 126 19.41 -22.71 2.98
C HIS A 126 18.90 -22.11 1.67
N ALA A 127 18.78 -22.92 0.63
CA ALA A 127 18.20 -22.47 -0.63
C ALA A 127 16.72 -22.09 -0.45
N ILE A 128 16.32 -20.95 -0.99
CA ILE A 128 14.92 -20.52 -0.95
C ILE A 128 14.24 -20.77 -2.30
N ALA A 129 12.96 -21.13 -2.25
CA ALA A 129 12.10 -21.16 -3.42
C ALA A 129 11.57 -19.76 -3.74
N GLU A 130 11.48 -19.43 -5.02
CA GLU A 130 10.96 -18.16 -5.51
C GLU A 130 9.76 -18.40 -6.44
N PRO A 131 8.61 -18.87 -5.92
CA PRO A 131 7.47 -19.30 -6.73
C PRO A 131 6.79 -18.14 -7.50
N TRP A 132 7.10 -16.90 -7.15
CA TRP A 132 6.63 -15.70 -7.86
C TRP A 132 7.39 -15.44 -9.16
N LEU A 133 8.54 -16.10 -9.37
CA LEU A 133 9.29 -16.01 -10.62
C LEU A 133 8.80 -17.11 -11.56
N PRO A 134 8.09 -16.79 -12.65
CA PRO A 134 7.84 -17.77 -13.70
C PRO A 134 9.16 -18.18 -14.35
N ALA A 135 9.14 -19.29 -15.10
CA ALA A 135 10.27 -19.68 -15.94
C ALA A 135 10.55 -18.54 -16.93
N MET A 136 11.46 -17.64 -16.54
CA MET A 136 11.76 -16.45 -17.31
C MET A 136 12.68 -16.75 -18.48
N LYS A 137 12.43 -16.10 -19.61
CA LYS A 137 13.27 -16.13 -20.81
C LYS A 137 13.51 -14.70 -21.29
N GLY A 138 14.58 -14.48 -22.01
CA GLY A 138 14.88 -13.18 -22.59
C GLY A 138 15.46 -12.17 -21.60
N VAL A 139 15.11 -10.90 -21.72
CA VAL A 139 15.73 -9.77 -20.99
C VAL A 139 15.62 -9.90 -19.47
N CYS A 140 14.55 -10.53 -18.98
CA CYS A 140 14.36 -10.72 -17.53
C CYS A 140 15.11 -11.92 -16.96
N TRP A 141 15.75 -12.71 -17.81
CA TRP A 141 16.57 -13.84 -17.39
C TRP A 141 18.01 -13.40 -17.17
N GLU A 142 18.54 -13.68 -15.99
CA GLU A 142 19.98 -13.60 -15.71
C GLU A 142 20.42 -15.00 -15.27
N SER A 143 21.26 -15.64 -16.11
CA SER A 143 21.64 -17.03 -15.93
C SER A 143 22.56 -17.31 -14.74
N ALA A 144 23.20 -16.28 -14.22
CA ALA A 144 23.99 -16.36 -13.00
C ALA A 144 24.23 -14.96 -12.46
N PHE A 145 23.90 -14.75 -11.21
CA PHE A 145 24.33 -13.58 -10.44
C PHE A 145 25.09 -14.06 -9.20
N ASN A 146 26.11 -13.32 -8.83
CA ASN A 146 26.91 -13.65 -7.66
C ASN A 146 26.63 -12.65 -6.55
N ILE A 147 25.89 -13.09 -5.53
CA ILE A 147 25.72 -12.34 -4.28
C ILE A 147 26.74 -12.95 -3.30
N PRO A 148 27.79 -12.23 -2.94
CA PRO A 148 28.72 -12.68 -1.92
C PRO A 148 27.98 -12.84 -0.60
N LYS A 149 28.48 -13.71 0.29
CA LYS A 149 27.87 -13.90 1.61
C LYS A 149 27.77 -12.56 2.33
N THR A 150 26.54 -12.03 2.43
CA THR A 150 26.25 -10.68 2.91
C THR A 150 25.31 -10.75 4.10
N HIS A 151 25.74 -10.22 5.24
CA HIS A 151 24.87 -10.08 6.41
C HIS A 151 23.96 -8.85 6.24
N ILE A 152 22.67 -9.02 6.49
CA ILE A 152 21.65 -7.97 6.42
C ILE A 152 21.53 -7.33 7.80
N PRO A 153 21.88 -6.04 7.96
CA PRO A 153 21.84 -5.40 9.27
C PRO A 153 20.44 -5.37 9.87
N ALA A 154 20.34 -5.20 11.18
CA ALA A 154 19.07 -4.94 11.85
C ALA A 154 18.38 -3.72 11.19
N ASN A 155 17.06 -3.78 11.03
CA ASN A 155 16.26 -2.73 10.38
C ASN A 155 16.63 -2.47 8.90
N HIS A 156 17.19 -3.46 8.20
CA HIS A 156 17.46 -3.40 6.77
C HIS A 156 16.84 -4.59 6.06
N TYR A 157 16.51 -4.42 4.78
CA TYR A 157 16.01 -5.45 3.91
C TYR A 157 16.89 -5.59 2.67
N PHE A 158 17.05 -6.80 2.16
CA PHE A 158 17.67 -7.05 0.87
C PHE A 158 16.56 -7.24 -0.15
N VAL A 159 16.55 -6.42 -1.20
CA VAL A 159 15.46 -6.39 -2.18
C VAL A 159 15.98 -6.64 -3.59
N MET A 160 15.18 -7.31 -4.41
CA MET A 160 15.51 -7.57 -5.81
C MET A 160 14.32 -7.29 -6.71
N GLY A 161 14.59 -6.95 -7.97
CA GLY A 161 13.56 -6.93 -8.99
C GLY A 161 13.20 -8.33 -9.45
N ASP A 162 11.95 -8.52 -9.87
CA ASP A 162 11.51 -9.80 -10.43
C ASP A 162 12.15 -10.04 -11.83
N CYS A 163 12.33 -8.98 -12.61
CA CYS A 163 13.11 -9.02 -13.84
C CYS A 163 14.62 -8.99 -13.51
N ARG A 164 15.19 -10.13 -13.16
CA ARG A 164 16.57 -10.27 -12.63
C ARG A 164 17.63 -9.68 -13.54
N GLY A 165 17.48 -9.84 -14.86
CA GLY A 165 18.43 -9.33 -15.86
C GLY A 165 18.30 -7.83 -16.15
N ASP A 166 17.17 -7.19 -15.74
CA ASP A 166 16.93 -5.76 -15.96
C ASP A 166 16.50 -5.08 -14.65
N SER A 167 17.28 -5.30 -13.59
CA SER A 167 17.01 -4.69 -12.29
C SER A 167 18.28 -4.21 -11.60
N TYR A 168 18.39 -2.90 -11.39
CA TYR A 168 19.38 -2.29 -10.53
C TYR A 168 18.83 -2.26 -9.08
N ASP A 169 19.29 -3.20 -8.25
CA ASP A 169 18.74 -3.49 -6.93
C ASP A 169 19.82 -3.75 -5.86
N SER A 170 19.48 -4.40 -4.76
CA SER A 170 20.40 -4.63 -3.64
C SER A 170 21.67 -5.39 -4.00
N ARG A 171 21.69 -6.09 -5.10
CA ARG A 171 22.92 -6.72 -5.63
C ARG A 171 24.03 -5.71 -5.93
N TYR A 172 23.64 -4.47 -6.27
CA TYR A 172 24.56 -3.40 -6.69
C TYR A 172 24.76 -2.34 -5.62
N TRP A 173 23.72 -1.93 -4.90
CA TRP A 173 23.79 -0.80 -3.96
C TRP A 173 23.57 -1.18 -2.49
N GLY A 174 23.37 -2.49 -2.18
CA GLY A 174 23.27 -3.00 -0.81
C GLY A 174 21.84 -3.01 -0.26
N THR A 175 21.70 -2.97 1.05
CA THR A 175 20.42 -3.14 1.75
C THR A 175 19.63 -1.84 1.89
N VAL A 176 18.30 -1.95 2.00
CA VAL A 176 17.36 -0.83 2.20
C VAL A 176 17.06 -0.68 3.68
N PRO A 177 17.37 0.47 4.31
CA PRO A 177 16.95 0.72 5.68
C PRO A 177 15.45 0.93 5.79
N VAL A 178 14.85 0.46 6.87
CA VAL A 178 13.40 0.58 7.16
C VAL A 178 12.90 2.02 7.01
N LYS A 179 13.68 3.01 7.44
CA LYS A 179 13.32 4.43 7.33
C LYS A 179 13.08 4.93 5.91
N ASN A 180 13.62 4.23 4.91
CA ASN A 180 13.43 4.57 3.51
C ASN A 180 12.16 3.94 2.94
N ILE A 181 11.54 2.99 3.64
CA ILE A 181 10.35 2.28 3.15
C ILE A 181 9.13 3.18 3.27
N ILE A 182 8.44 3.40 2.17
CA ILE A 182 7.18 4.14 2.10
C ILE A 182 6.03 3.23 2.50
N GLY A 183 6.01 1.98 2.03
CA GLY A 183 4.97 1.02 2.35
C GLY A 183 5.03 -0.25 1.50
N ARG A 184 4.05 -1.13 1.74
CA ARG A 184 3.89 -2.40 1.05
C ARG A 184 2.82 -2.29 -0.03
N VAL A 185 3.12 -2.80 -1.22
CA VAL A 185 2.15 -2.95 -2.31
C VAL A 185 1.21 -4.11 -1.96
N PHE A 186 -0.08 -3.93 -2.17
CA PHE A 186 -1.04 -5.01 -1.91
C PHE A 186 -1.99 -5.27 -3.08
N VAL A 187 -2.18 -4.31 -4.00
CA VAL A 187 -3.06 -4.50 -5.15
C VAL A 187 -2.61 -3.65 -6.35
N VAL A 188 -2.73 -4.22 -7.54
CA VAL A 188 -2.68 -3.49 -8.81
C VAL A 188 -4.12 -3.11 -9.17
N ILE A 189 -4.39 -1.82 -9.37
CA ILE A 189 -5.75 -1.31 -9.69
C ILE A 189 -5.92 -0.91 -11.14
N TRP A 190 -4.83 -0.85 -11.91
CA TRP A 190 -4.83 -0.44 -13.31
C TRP A 190 -3.74 -1.16 -14.07
N ARG A 191 -4.08 -1.83 -15.16
CA ARG A 191 -3.16 -2.58 -16.02
C ARG A 191 -3.60 -2.50 -17.48
N HIS A 192 -2.67 -2.41 -18.44
CA HIS A 192 -2.98 -2.34 -19.88
C HIS A 192 -4.03 -1.26 -20.25
N ASN A 193 -3.99 -0.10 -19.60
CA ASN A 193 -4.97 0.99 -19.77
C ASN A 193 -6.42 0.64 -19.39
N HIS A 194 -6.63 -0.42 -18.60
CA HIS A 194 -7.93 -0.81 -18.08
C HIS A 194 -7.91 -0.94 -16.55
N PRO A 195 -9.05 -0.67 -15.86
CA PRO A 195 -9.20 -1.04 -14.46
C PRO A 195 -8.96 -2.53 -14.27
N SER A 196 -8.16 -2.87 -13.27
CA SER A 196 -7.76 -4.27 -13.01
C SER A 196 -7.47 -4.43 -11.54
N PHE A 197 -7.88 -5.54 -10.93
CA PHE A 197 -7.68 -5.80 -9.51
C PHE A 197 -6.91 -7.11 -9.36
N HIS A 198 -5.58 -7.00 -9.14
CA HIS A 198 -4.72 -8.13 -8.85
C HIS A 198 -4.09 -7.94 -7.47
N TRP A 199 -4.44 -8.80 -6.54
CA TRP A 199 -3.83 -8.87 -5.21
C TRP A 199 -2.41 -9.46 -5.33
N LEU A 200 -1.48 -8.94 -4.50
CA LEU A 200 -0.06 -9.29 -4.53
C LEU A 200 0.38 -9.87 -3.18
#